data_36aa90f6a6763b16eafdb59abe6b2203
#
_entry.id   36aa90f6a6763b16eafdb59abe6b2203
#
_cell.length_a   1.000
_cell.length_b   1.000
_cell.length_c   1.000
_cell.angle_alpha   90.00
_cell.angle_beta   90.00
_cell.angle_gamma   90.00
#
_symmetry.space_group_name_H-M   'P 1'
#
loop_
_entity.id
_entity.type
_entity.pdbx_description
1 polymer ?
#
loop_
_entity_poly.entity_id
_entity_poly.type
_entity_poly.pdbx_seq_one_letter_code
_entity_poly.pdbx_strand_id
1 'polypeptide(L)'
;FTPVLVPMSRGILATVTAPMTSALREAAAPEAMLRTTWESAYGAVGSGERLIHLLPQGTWPTTGAVLGTGTATVQVAIDRGADAVVTMCAIDNLGKGTASAALQSLNLALGLEETTAITTQGVAP
;
A
#
# COMPACT_ATOMS: atom_id res chain seq x y z
N PHE A 1 2.70 15.01 -10.13
CA PHE A 1 2.42 14.99 -8.69
C PHE A 1 1.58 16.19 -8.31
N THR A 2 0.37 15.96 -7.78
CA THR A 2 -0.57 17.04 -7.41
C THR A 2 -1.00 16.82 -5.96
N PRO A 3 -0.37 17.50 -4.98
CA PRO A 3 -0.76 17.41 -3.58
C PRO A 3 -2.06 18.17 -3.33
N VAL A 4 -2.96 17.56 -2.54
CA VAL A 4 -4.21 18.17 -2.09
C VAL A 4 -4.26 18.11 -0.57
N LEU A 5 -4.49 19.23 0.10
CA LEU A 5 -4.69 19.29 1.54
C LEU A 5 -6.18 19.19 1.85
N VAL A 6 -6.49 18.39 2.87
CA VAL A 6 -7.86 18.17 3.35
C VAL A 6 -7.92 18.41 4.87
N PRO A 7 -9.08 18.78 5.44
CA PRO A 7 -9.22 19.10 6.86
C PRO A 7 -9.26 17.83 7.74
N MET A 8 -8.15 17.08 7.77
CA MET A 8 -7.97 15.96 8.67
C MET A 8 -6.64 16.10 9.42
N SER A 9 -6.56 15.54 10.63
CA SER A 9 -5.41 15.73 11.52
C SER A 9 -4.13 15.11 10.98
N ARG A 10 -4.23 13.96 10.32
CA ARG A 10 -3.11 13.25 9.69
C ARG A 10 -3.62 12.14 8.77
N GLY A 11 -2.71 11.56 8.01
CA GLY A 11 -2.95 10.52 7.02
C GLY A 11 -2.63 11.01 5.61
N ILE A 12 -2.20 10.09 4.77
CA ILE A 12 -1.99 10.32 3.34
C ILE A 12 -2.75 9.24 2.57
N LEU A 13 -3.55 9.67 1.61
CA LEU A 13 -4.14 8.81 0.60
C LEU A 13 -3.52 9.18 -0.74
N ALA A 14 -2.74 8.29 -1.33
CA ALA A 14 -2.13 8.48 -2.62
C ALA A 14 -2.88 7.67 -3.69
N THR A 15 -3.13 8.29 -4.83
CA THR A 15 -3.61 7.61 -6.04
C THR A 15 -2.55 7.78 -7.13
N VAL A 16 -2.13 6.67 -7.71
CA VAL A 16 -1.15 6.62 -8.80
C VAL A 16 -1.80 5.94 -9.98
N THR A 17 -1.67 6.54 -11.15
CA THR A 17 -2.11 5.96 -12.42
C THR A 17 -0.92 5.74 -13.34
N ALA A 18 -0.91 4.62 -14.05
CA ALA A 18 0.10 4.30 -15.05
C ALA A 18 -0.56 3.65 -16.27
N PRO A 19 -0.10 3.92 -17.50
CA PRO A 19 -0.59 3.22 -18.68
C PRO A 19 -0.40 1.70 -18.54
N MET A 20 -1.35 0.93 -19.06
CA MET A 20 -1.19 -0.53 -19.15
C MET A 20 -0.03 -0.87 -20.11
N THR A 21 0.77 -1.86 -19.73
CA THR A 21 1.74 -2.46 -20.65
C THR A 21 1.01 -3.27 -21.73
N SER A 22 1.66 -3.50 -22.88
CA SER A 22 1.09 -4.37 -23.93
C SER A 22 0.79 -5.78 -23.40
N ALA A 23 1.70 -6.34 -22.62
CA ALA A 23 1.52 -7.65 -22.01
C ALA A 23 0.28 -7.74 -21.11
N LEU A 24 0.03 -6.71 -20.29
CA LEU A 24 -1.17 -6.66 -19.44
C LEU A 24 -2.45 -6.46 -20.25
N ARG A 25 -2.39 -5.61 -21.28
CA ARG A 25 -3.54 -5.31 -22.16
C ARG A 25 -4.00 -6.53 -22.96
N GLU A 26 -3.05 -7.36 -23.42
CA GLU A 26 -3.29 -8.55 -24.24
C GLU A 26 -3.53 -9.81 -23.41
N ALA A 27 -3.39 -9.76 -22.10
CA ALA A 27 -3.60 -10.90 -21.21
C ALA A 27 -5.07 -11.37 -21.26
N ALA A 28 -5.28 -12.67 -21.22
CA ALA A 28 -6.64 -13.26 -21.18
C ALA A 28 -7.41 -12.88 -19.90
N ALA A 29 -6.69 -12.60 -18.80
CA ALA A 29 -7.27 -12.20 -17.53
C ALA A 29 -6.40 -11.10 -16.89
N PRO A 30 -6.44 -9.86 -17.37
CA PRO A 30 -5.52 -8.80 -16.96
C PRO A 30 -5.68 -8.42 -15.49
N GLU A 31 -6.88 -8.42 -14.93
CA GLU A 31 -7.10 -8.15 -13.51
C GLU A 31 -6.44 -9.21 -12.61
N ALA A 32 -6.57 -10.48 -12.99
CA ALA A 32 -5.92 -11.57 -12.26
C ALA A 32 -4.39 -11.49 -12.36
N MET A 33 -3.88 -11.20 -13.55
CA MET A 33 -2.44 -11.02 -13.79
C MET A 33 -1.89 -9.87 -12.94
N LEU A 34 -2.55 -8.72 -12.96
CA LEU A 34 -2.18 -7.56 -12.16
C LEU A 34 -2.19 -7.90 -10.67
N ARG A 35 -3.26 -8.54 -10.19
CA ARG A 35 -3.41 -8.94 -8.79
C ARG A 35 -2.29 -9.90 -8.36
N THR A 36 -2.02 -10.94 -9.13
CA THR A 36 -0.97 -11.92 -8.84
C THR A 36 0.42 -11.26 -8.79
N THR A 37 0.69 -10.30 -9.68
CA THR A 37 1.94 -9.54 -9.68
C THR A 37 2.13 -8.79 -8.35
N TRP A 38 1.07 -8.12 -7.88
CA TRP A 38 1.10 -7.40 -6.61
C TRP A 38 1.19 -8.34 -5.39
N GLU A 39 0.49 -9.47 -5.43
CA GLU A 39 0.57 -10.50 -4.38
C GLU A 39 1.97 -11.12 -4.30
N SER A 40 2.64 -11.30 -5.43
CA SER A 40 4.02 -11.77 -5.45
C SER A 40 5.01 -10.77 -4.87
N ALA A 41 4.76 -9.47 -5.08
CA ALA A 41 5.63 -8.40 -4.59
C ALA A 41 5.37 -8.03 -3.12
N TYR A 42 4.11 -8.04 -2.69
CA TYR A 42 3.69 -7.48 -1.40
C TYR A 42 2.74 -8.39 -0.60
N GLY A 43 2.40 -9.55 -1.09
CA GLY A 43 1.53 -10.48 -0.38
C GLY A 43 2.23 -11.09 0.85
N ALA A 44 1.48 -11.30 1.93
CA ALA A 44 1.98 -11.90 3.16
C ALA A 44 2.56 -13.31 2.93
N VAL A 45 2.09 -14.00 1.90
CA VAL A 45 2.57 -15.34 1.49
C VAL A 45 3.47 -15.18 0.28
N GLY A 46 4.78 -15.33 0.44
CA GLY A 46 5.76 -15.36 -0.66
C GLY A 46 6.74 -14.19 -0.69
N SER A 47 6.32 -12.95 -0.40
CA SER A 47 7.24 -11.80 -0.39
C SER A 47 7.95 -11.60 0.95
N GLY A 48 7.40 -12.12 2.04
CA GLY A 48 7.86 -11.83 3.40
C GLY A 48 7.50 -10.42 3.89
N GLU A 49 6.80 -9.63 3.08
CA GLU A 49 6.43 -8.25 3.43
C GLU A 49 5.35 -8.24 4.54
N ARG A 50 5.61 -7.51 5.60
CA ARG A 50 4.76 -7.48 6.81
C ARG A 50 4.10 -6.13 7.05
N LEU A 51 4.59 -5.09 6.43
CA LEU A 51 4.16 -3.71 6.68
C LEU A 51 3.39 -3.11 5.49
N ILE A 52 3.20 -3.88 4.40
CA ILE A 52 2.36 -3.51 3.28
C ILE A 52 1.23 -4.53 3.16
N HIS A 53 -0.01 -4.07 3.27
CA HIS A 53 -1.19 -4.92 3.23
C HIS A 53 -1.96 -4.68 1.92
N LEU A 54 -1.90 -5.64 1.03
CA LEU A 54 -2.70 -5.65 -0.18
C LEU A 54 -4.14 -6.04 0.18
N LEU A 55 -5.08 -5.10 0.08
CA LEU A 55 -6.47 -5.28 0.49
C LEU A 55 -7.21 -6.28 -0.42
N PRO A 56 -8.26 -6.95 0.08
CA PRO A 56 -9.14 -7.76 -0.74
C PRO A 56 -9.71 -6.99 -1.92
N GLN A 57 -9.96 -7.67 -3.02
CA GLN A 57 -10.53 -7.06 -4.22
C GLN A 57 -11.85 -6.35 -3.88
N GLY A 58 -12.04 -5.14 -4.38
CA GLY A 58 -13.21 -4.31 -4.11
C GLY A 58 -13.13 -3.49 -2.81
N THR A 59 -12.13 -3.71 -1.96
CA THR A 59 -11.89 -2.90 -0.74
C THR A 59 -10.81 -1.86 -1.02
N TRP A 60 -11.12 -0.59 -0.77
CA TRP A 60 -10.20 0.51 -1.04
C TRP A 60 -9.52 1.02 0.25
N PRO A 61 -8.27 1.48 0.16
CA PRO A 61 -7.56 2.06 1.29
C PRO A 61 -8.28 3.30 1.86
N THR A 62 -8.25 3.42 3.17
CA THR A 62 -8.71 4.63 3.87
C THR A 62 -7.66 5.09 4.87
N THR A 63 -7.53 6.38 5.09
CA THR A 63 -6.60 6.94 6.08
C THR A 63 -6.97 6.53 7.51
N GLY A 64 -8.27 6.37 7.79
CA GLY A 64 -8.75 5.91 9.10
C GLY A 64 -8.24 4.52 9.48
N ALA A 65 -8.20 3.59 8.52
CA ALA A 65 -7.77 2.22 8.77
C ALA A 65 -6.29 2.08 9.14
N VAL A 66 -5.45 3.05 8.76
CA VAL A 66 -4.00 3.02 9.01
C VAL A 66 -3.55 3.99 10.10
N LEU A 67 -4.49 4.71 10.70
CA LEU A 67 -4.18 5.71 11.72
C LEU A 67 -3.45 5.08 12.92
N GLY A 68 -2.29 5.65 13.29
CA GLY A 68 -1.45 5.17 14.37
C GLY A 68 -0.60 3.95 14.05
N THR A 69 -0.60 3.47 12.79
CA THR A 69 0.18 2.29 12.39
C THR A 69 1.48 2.62 11.67
N GLY A 70 2.39 1.65 11.67
CA GLY A 70 3.56 1.60 10.80
C GLY A 70 3.32 0.85 9.49
N THR A 71 2.06 0.62 9.10
CA THR A 71 1.70 -0.15 7.90
C THR A 71 1.19 0.75 6.77
N ALA A 72 1.23 0.23 5.55
CA ALA A 72 0.56 0.78 4.39
C ALA A 72 -0.53 -0.19 3.92
N THR A 73 -1.71 0.31 3.57
CA THR A 73 -2.72 -0.47 2.87
C THR A 73 -2.76 -0.07 1.40
N VAL A 74 -2.84 -1.05 0.53
CA VAL A 74 -2.75 -0.84 -0.92
C VAL A 74 -3.89 -1.58 -1.62
N GLN A 75 -4.40 -1.00 -2.68
CA GLN A 75 -5.30 -1.66 -3.63
C GLN A 75 -4.89 -1.29 -5.06
N VAL A 76 -5.10 -2.21 -5.98
CA VAL A 76 -4.79 -2.05 -7.39
C VAL A 76 -6.01 -2.46 -8.24
N ALA A 77 -6.26 -1.72 -9.30
CA ALA A 77 -7.33 -2.01 -10.26
C ALA A 77 -6.95 -1.55 -11.66
N ILE A 78 -7.69 -2.01 -12.65
CA ILE A 78 -7.61 -1.54 -14.03
C ILE A 78 -8.76 -0.58 -14.31
N ASP A 79 -8.43 0.61 -14.77
CA ASP A 79 -9.36 1.52 -15.41
C ASP A 79 -9.37 1.23 -16.91
N ARG A 80 -10.39 0.48 -17.35
CA ARG A 80 -10.52 0.11 -18.76
C ARG A 80 -10.88 1.29 -19.66
N GLY A 81 -11.53 2.32 -19.12
CA GLY A 81 -11.86 3.53 -19.86
C GLY A 81 -10.65 4.38 -20.18
N ALA A 82 -9.69 4.42 -19.29
CA ALA A 82 -8.44 5.17 -19.43
C ALA A 82 -7.26 4.30 -19.91
N ASP A 83 -7.44 3.01 -20.11
CA ASP A 83 -6.37 2.05 -20.46
C ASP A 83 -5.20 2.12 -19.46
N ALA A 84 -5.52 2.19 -18.18
CA ALA A 84 -4.58 2.46 -17.11
C ALA A 84 -4.71 1.50 -15.93
N VAL A 85 -3.60 1.27 -15.24
CA VAL A 85 -3.57 0.71 -13.89
C VAL A 85 -3.73 1.85 -12.89
N VAL A 86 -4.60 1.66 -11.92
CA VAL A 86 -4.79 2.58 -10.79
C VAL A 86 -4.34 1.86 -9.52
N THR A 87 -3.45 2.48 -8.79
CA THR A 87 -3.00 2.03 -7.46
C THR A 87 -3.37 3.08 -6.43
N MET A 88 -4.03 2.66 -5.36
CA MET A 88 -4.28 3.51 -4.21
C MET A 88 -3.52 2.99 -3.00
N CYS A 89 -2.94 3.91 -2.23
CA CYS A 89 -2.21 3.60 -1.00
C CYS A 89 -2.61 4.57 0.10
N ALA A 90 -2.88 4.04 1.29
CA ALA A 90 -3.07 4.84 2.49
C ALA A 90 -1.98 4.54 3.51
N ILE A 91 -1.46 5.59 4.15
CA ILE A 91 -0.52 5.51 5.26
C ILE A 91 -0.86 6.54 6.33
N ASP A 92 -0.40 6.28 7.55
CA ASP A 92 -0.26 7.33 8.56
C ASP A 92 1.06 8.08 8.31
N ASN A 93 0.98 9.38 8.03
CA ASN A 93 2.17 10.19 7.71
C ASN A 93 3.15 10.34 8.89
N LEU A 94 2.70 10.26 10.13
CA LEU A 94 3.54 10.29 11.32
C LEU A 94 4.03 8.90 11.73
N GLY A 95 3.24 7.85 11.45
CA GLY A 95 3.59 6.44 11.62
C GLY A 95 4.48 5.94 10.50
N LYS A 96 3.89 5.24 9.51
CA LYS A 96 4.61 4.66 8.36
C LYS A 96 5.41 5.69 7.57
N GLY A 97 4.90 6.92 7.44
CA GLY A 97 5.57 7.99 6.70
C GLY A 97 6.79 8.58 7.39
N THR A 98 6.99 8.37 8.68
CA THR A 98 8.06 9.00 9.45
C THR A 98 8.66 8.08 10.52
N ALA A 99 8.04 7.97 11.70
CA ALA A 99 8.65 7.33 12.87
C ALA A 99 8.84 5.82 12.69
N SER A 100 7.82 5.12 12.19
CA SER A 100 7.90 3.67 11.99
C SER A 100 8.85 3.29 10.85
N ALA A 101 8.98 4.12 9.82
CA ALA A 101 9.96 3.88 8.75
C ALA A 101 11.41 4.04 9.27
N ALA A 102 11.65 5.03 10.14
CA ALA A 102 12.94 5.20 10.79
C ALA A 102 13.26 4.00 11.70
N LEU A 103 12.29 3.54 12.51
CA LEU A 103 12.44 2.39 13.37
C LEU A 103 12.65 1.08 12.56
N GLN A 104 11.91 0.89 11.47
CA GLN A 104 12.12 -0.22 10.54
C GLN A 104 13.56 -0.24 10.01
N SER A 105 14.06 0.89 9.55
CA SER A 105 15.43 1.03 9.05
C SER A 105 16.46 0.74 10.13
N LEU A 106 16.23 1.19 11.38
CA LEU A 106 17.10 0.91 12.53
C LEU A 106 17.11 -0.59 12.86
N ASN A 107 15.94 -1.25 12.89
CA ASN A 107 15.84 -2.68 13.14
C ASN A 107 16.67 -3.48 12.13
N LEU A 108 16.52 -3.17 10.83
CA LEU A 108 17.28 -3.82 9.77
C LEU A 108 18.79 -3.57 9.91
N ALA A 109 19.20 -2.33 10.23
CA ALA A 109 20.61 -1.99 10.40
C ALA A 109 21.27 -2.70 11.57
N LEU A 110 20.51 -3.01 12.62
CA LEU A 110 20.98 -3.72 13.83
C LEU A 110 20.78 -5.25 13.73
N GLY A 111 20.25 -5.77 12.65
CA GLY A 111 19.95 -7.20 12.48
C GLY A 111 18.82 -7.69 13.38
N LEU A 112 17.95 -6.79 13.84
CA LEU A 112 16.75 -7.12 14.60
C LEU A 112 15.61 -7.55 13.65
N GLU A 113 14.58 -8.15 14.23
CA GLU A 113 13.36 -8.44 13.50
C GLU A 113 12.73 -7.11 13.02
N GLU A 114 12.40 -7.03 11.73
CA GLU A 114 12.01 -5.80 11.03
C GLU A 114 10.88 -5.03 11.69
N THR A 115 9.89 -5.75 12.22
CA THR A 115 8.69 -5.18 12.82
C THR A 115 8.78 -4.92 14.32
N THR A 116 9.97 -5.09 14.92
CA THR A 116 10.17 -4.89 16.36
C THR A 116 9.72 -3.50 16.79
N ALA A 117 8.79 -3.45 17.76
CA ALA A 117 8.17 -2.23 18.30
C ALA A 117 7.40 -1.36 17.27
N ILE A 118 7.10 -1.88 16.08
CA ILE A 118 6.25 -1.21 15.09
C ILE A 118 4.79 -1.64 15.32
N THR A 119 3.91 -0.67 15.53
CA THR A 119 2.47 -0.92 15.64
C THR A 119 1.88 -1.25 14.27
N THR A 120 1.30 -2.44 14.13
CA THR A 120 0.72 -2.92 12.87
C THR A 120 -0.81 -2.88 12.86
N GLN A 121 -1.45 -2.69 14.01
CA GLN A 121 -2.90 -2.57 14.14
C GLN A 121 -3.28 -1.12 14.40
N GLY A 122 -4.23 -0.62 13.60
CA GLY A 122 -4.75 0.73 13.75
C GLY A 122 -5.62 0.88 14.99
N VAL A 123 -5.77 2.12 15.44
CA VAL A 123 -6.83 2.49 16.37
C VAL A 123 -8.13 2.47 15.56
N ALA A 124 -8.81 1.35 15.53
CA ALA A 124 -10.10 1.25 14.86
C ALA A 124 -11.05 2.34 15.39
N PRO A 125 -11.82 2.99 14.50
CA PRO A 125 -12.86 3.92 14.93
C PRO A 125 -14.00 3.18 15.63
#